data_9df5a9f3179d0b8204555fbf715a1d37
#
_entry.id   9df5a9f3179d0b8204555fbf715a1d37
#
_cell.length_a   1.000
_cell.length_b   1.000
_cell.length_c   1.000
_cell.angle_alpha   90.00
_cell.angle_beta   90.00
_cell.angle_gamma   90.00
#
_symmetry.space_group_name_H-M   'P 1'
#
loop_
_entity.id
_entity.type
_entity.pdbx_description
1 polymer ?
#
loop_
_entity_poly.entity_id
_entity_poly.type
_entity_poly.pdbx_seq_one_letter_code
_entity_poly.pdbx_strand_id
1 'polypeptide(L)'
;MQFIDVLDLAEWIIRVAEQRITGVFNATGPARSITMGEMPAGIAQGVQVDPKLVWAPAAFLKANKVSAWRDMPVWIPGEGETFGSHRRDIRRAITAGLTYRPLPLTAADTLAWFLTLPSERPTKLRAGVTAKREAELLAKLSD
;
A
#
# COMPACT_ATOMS: atom_id res chain seq x y z
N MET A 1 5.96 -0.18 5.99
CA MET A 1 4.59 0.04 5.48
C MET A 1 3.66 -1.00 6.07
N GLN A 2 2.40 -0.64 6.35
CA GLN A 2 1.37 -1.59 6.80
C GLN A 2 0.15 -1.50 5.87
N PHE A 3 -0.32 -2.64 5.42
CA PHE A 3 -1.52 -2.85 4.63
C PHE A 3 -1.99 -4.28 4.85
N ILE A 4 -3.17 -4.64 4.39
CA ILE A 4 -3.66 -6.02 4.42
C ILE A 4 -4.36 -6.35 3.10
N ASP A 5 -4.17 -7.56 2.62
CA ASP A 5 -4.95 -8.12 1.54
C ASP A 5 -6.40 -8.34 2.01
N VAL A 6 -7.35 -7.95 1.18
CA VAL A 6 -8.78 -8.06 1.54
C VAL A 6 -9.22 -9.50 1.72
N LEU A 7 -8.61 -10.44 1.00
CA LEU A 7 -8.93 -11.86 1.13
C LEU A 7 -8.36 -12.45 2.42
N ASP A 8 -7.13 -12.07 2.80
CA ASP A 8 -6.54 -12.48 4.09
C ASP A 8 -7.40 -11.97 5.26
N LEU A 9 -7.85 -10.71 5.17
CA LEU A 9 -8.73 -10.13 6.17
C LEU A 9 -10.07 -10.83 6.23
N ALA A 10 -10.69 -11.11 5.09
CA ALA A 10 -12.00 -11.76 5.01
C ALA A 10 -11.95 -13.19 5.57
N GLU A 11 -10.96 -13.99 5.15
CA GLU A 11 -10.75 -15.33 5.66
C GLU A 11 -10.54 -15.36 7.18
N TRP A 12 -9.75 -14.40 7.67
CA TRP A 12 -9.50 -14.30 9.11
C TRP A 12 -10.75 -13.87 9.89
N ILE A 13 -11.56 -12.95 9.38
CA ILE A 13 -12.84 -12.54 10.01
C ILE A 13 -13.78 -13.73 10.13
N ILE A 14 -13.92 -14.55 9.08
CA ILE A 14 -14.73 -15.76 9.12
C ILE A 14 -14.22 -16.73 10.19
N ARG A 15 -12.91 -16.98 10.19
CA ARG A 15 -12.26 -17.89 11.16
C ARG A 15 -12.47 -17.47 12.61
N VAL A 16 -12.27 -16.18 12.93
CA VAL A 16 -12.47 -15.70 14.32
C VAL A 16 -13.94 -15.76 14.73
N ALA A 17 -14.88 -15.56 13.80
CA ALA A 17 -16.30 -15.70 14.05
C ALA A 17 -16.69 -17.16 14.34
N GLU A 18 -16.23 -18.11 13.53
CA GLU A 18 -16.46 -19.54 13.71
C GLU A 18 -15.88 -20.05 15.05
N GLN A 19 -14.69 -19.57 15.42
CA GLN A 19 -14.01 -19.92 16.67
C GLN A 19 -14.48 -19.11 17.87
N ARG A 20 -15.43 -18.18 17.69
CA ARG A 20 -15.96 -17.30 18.74
C ARG A 20 -14.86 -16.50 19.43
N ILE A 21 -13.78 -16.16 18.73
CA ILE A 21 -12.71 -15.32 19.23
C ILE A 21 -13.20 -13.88 19.27
N THR A 22 -13.14 -13.25 20.46
CA THR A 22 -13.59 -11.87 20.67
C THR A 22 -12.45 -10.97 21.11
N GLY A 23 -12.57 -9.67 20.84
CA GLY A 23 -11.60 -8.68 21.28
C GLY A 23 -11.37 -7.58 20.27
N VAL A 24 -10.41 -6.70 20.57
CA VAL A 24 -9.95 -5.64 19.68
C VAL A 24 -8.61 -6.06 19.08
N PHE A 25 -8.52 -6.01 17.76
CA PHE A 25 -7.35 -6.44 17.00
C PHE A 25 -6.95 -5.38 15.97
N ASN A 26 -5.65 -5.16 15.82
CA ASN A 26 -5.11 -4.43 14.68
C ASN A 26 -4.91 -5.45 13.53
N ALA A 27 -5.94 -5.63 12.72
CA ALA A 27 -5.92 -6.55 11.57
C ALA A 27 -5.30 -5.84 10.36
N THR A 28 -4.00 -5.69 10.37
CA THR A 28 -3.20 -5.15 9.27
C THR A 28 -1.89 -5.93 9.16
N GLY A 29 -1.12 -5.72 8.11
CA GLY A 29 0.11 -6.46 7.85
C GLY A 29 1.12 -5.65 7.05
N PRO A 30 2.08 -6.32 6.45
CA PRO A 30 2.38 -7.76 6.56
C PRO A 30 2.99 -8.14 7.92
N ALA A 31 3.19 -9.45 8.17
CA ALA A 31 3.79 -9.94 9.43
C ALA A 31 5.17 -9.33 9.69
N ARG A 32 5.98 -9.17 8.65
CA ARG A 32 7.24 -8.43 8.65
C ARG A 32 7.00 -7.04 8.03
N SER A 33 7.38 -6.01 8.73
CA SER A 33 7.35 -4.66 8.17
C SER A 33 8.18 -4.59 6.89
N ILE A 34 7.63 -3.98 5.86
CA ILE A 34 8.32 -3.72 4.60
C ILE A 34 8.59 -2.23 4.44
N THR A 35 9.67 -1.92 3.75
CA THR A 35 10.08 -0.55 3.44
C THR A 35 9.31 0.00 2.23
N MET A 36 9.41 1.32 2.03
CA MET A 36 8.89 1.96 0.82
C MET A 36 9.58 1.47 -0.45
N GLY A 37 10.81 0.95 -0.36
CA GLY A 37 11.52 0.36 -1.51
C GLY A 37 11.04 -1.05 -1.84
N GLU A 38 10.81 -1.87 -0.83
CA GLU A 38 10.33 -3.25 -1.02
C GLU A 38 8.91 -3.30 -1.57
N MET A 39 8.07 -2.30 -1.25
CA MET A 39 6.68 -2.30 -1.69
C MET A 39 6.53 -2.18 -3.23
N PRO A 40 7.07 -1.16 -3.92
CA PRO A 40 6.96 -1.08 -5.37
C PRO A 40 7.70 -2.22 -6.08
N ALA A 41 8.80 -2.75 -5.52
CA ALA A 41 9.47 -3.92 -6.07
C ALA A 41 8.58 -5.18 -6.01
N GLY A 42 7.90 -5.42 -4.90
CA GLY A 42 6.95 -6.53 -4.76
C GLY A 42 5.73 -6.38 -5.67
N ILE A 43 5.21 -5.15 -5.84
CA ILE A 43 4.13 -4.85 -6.78
C ILE A 43 4.60 -5.14 -8.22
N ALA A 44 5.76 -4.61 -8.62
CA ALA A 44 6.32 -4.79 -9.95
C ALA A 44 6.50 -6.28 -10.30
N GLN A 45 6.97 -7.08 -9.35
CA GLN A 45 7.06 -8.53 -9.49
C GLN A 45 5.68 -9.17 -9.73
N GLY A 46 4.65 -8.76 -8.97
CA GLY A 46 3.31 -9.32 -9.09
C GLY A 46 2.64 -8.99 -10.42
N VAL A 47 2.82 -7.77 -10.93
CA VAL A 47 2.24 -7.32 -12.20
C VAL A 47 3.17 -7.49 -13.41
N GLN A 48 4.34 -8.11 -13.21
CA GLN A 48 5.32 -8.45 -14.26
C GLN A 48 5.80 -7.24 -15.08
N VAL A 49 6.13 -6.14 -14.39
CA VAL A 49 6.71 -4.94 -15.00
C VAL A 49 8.08 -4.62 -14.39
N ASP A 50 8.90 -3.88 -15.11
CA ASP A 50 10.20 -3.37 -14.62
C ASP A 50 10.20 -1.84 -14.60
N PRO A 51 9.65 -1.20 -13.55
CA PRO A 51 9.55 0.25 -13.46
C PRO A 51 10.91 0.86 -13.09
N LYS A 52 11.26 1.98 -13.71
CA LYS A 52 12.37 2.82 -13.28
C LYS A 52 11.94 3.61 -12.03
N LEU A 53 12.36 3.17 -10.86
CA LEU A 53 12.08 3.87 -9.60
C LEU A 53 13.03 5.07 -9.42
N VAL A 54 12.47 6.22 -9.08
CA VAL A 54 13.20 7.45 -8.75
C VAL A 54 12.82 7.89 -7.34
N TRP A 55 13.81 8.12 -6.50
CA TRP A 55 13.61 8.50 -5.11
C TRP A 55 13.59 10.02 -4.95
N ALA A 56 12.51 10.54 -4.40
CA ALA A 56 12.35 11.95 -4.08
C ALA A 56 12.35 12.17 -2.56
N PRO A 57 13.13 13.13 -2.03
CA PRO A 57 13.09 13.48 -0.61
C PRO A 57 11.70 13.97 -0.20
N ALA A 58 11.26 13.68 1.04
CA ALA A 58 9.98 14.17 1.56
C ALA A 58 9.87 15.70 1.52
N ALA A 59 10.98 16.41 1.78
CA ALA A 59 11.04 17.87 1.67
C ALA A 59 10.75 18.36 0.24
N PHE A 60 11.28 17.68 -0.79
CA PHE A 60 11.00 17.99 -2.19
C PHE A 60 9.50 17.79 -2.51
N LEU A 61 8.92 16.67 -2.08
CA LEU A 61 7.50 16.38 -2.28
C LEU A 61 6.62 17.45 -1.63
N LYS A 62 6.94 17.85 -0.40
CA LYS A 62 6.25 18.93 0.33
C LYS A 62 6.36 20.27 -0.38
N ALA A 63 7.58 20.68 -0.81
CA ALA A 63 7.81 21.92 -1.53
C ALA A 63 7.04 21.97 -2.86
N ASN A 64 6.86 20.84 -3.51
CA ASN A 64 6.10 20.72 -4.75
C ASN A 64 4.60 20.38 -4.53
N LYS A 65 4.08 20.50 -3.30
CA LYS A 65 2.67 20.29 -2.94
C LYS A 65 2.14 18.90 -3.32
N VAL A 66 3.01 17.89 -3.24
CA VAL A 66 2.59 16.47 -3.40
C VAL A 66 2.02 16.00 -2.06
N SER A 67 0.74 15.67 -2.05
CA SER A 67 0.04 15.28 -0.84
C SER A 67 0.25 13.79 -0.55
N ALA A 68 0.63 13.50 0.71
CA ALA A 68 0.62 12.13 1.21
C ALA A 68 -0.77 11.51 1.04
N TRP A 69 -0.83 10.20 0.83
CA TRP A 69 -2.02 9.40 0.66
C TRP A 69 -2.84 9.68 -0.60
N ARG A 70 -3.09 10.93 -0.95
CA ARG A 70 -3.86 11.29 -2.14
C ARG A 70 -3.06 11.21 -3.42
N ASP A 71 -1.90 11.91 -3.46
CA ASP A 71 -1.06 12.00 -4.65
C ASP A 71 -0.01 10.87 -4.68
N MET A 72 0.37 10.37 -3.51
CA MET A 72 1.22 9.18 -3.32
C MET A 72 0.47 8.16 -2.44
N PRO A 73 -0.32 7.27 -3.04
CA PRO A 73 -1.09 6.27 -2.29
C PRO A 73 -0.21 5.43 -1.37
N VAL A 74 -0.73 5.16 -0.16
CA VAL A 74 -0.07 4.40 0.90
C VAL A 74 1.15 5.11 1.51
N TRP A 75 1.77 6.09 0.85
CA TRP A 75 2.86 6.86 1.42
C TRP A 75 2.36 7.88 2.45
N ILE A 76 2.95 7.85 3.64
CA ILE A 76 2.76 8.83 4.71
C ILE A 76 4.15 9.18 5.24
N PRO A 77 4.48 10.47 5.42
CA PRO A 77 5.73 10.86 6.08
C PRO A 77 5.85 10.20 7.46
N GLY A 78 6.98 9.57 7.73
CA GLY A 78 7.25 8.88 9.00
C GLY A 78 7.73 9.83 10.10
N GLU A 79 7.20 11.05 10.18
CA GLU A 79 7.63 12.10 11.10
C GLU A 79 6.44 12.81 11.75
N GLY A 80 6.68 13.52 12.86
CA GLY A 80 5.65 14.26 13.58
C GLY A 80 4.48 13.39 13.99
N GLU A 81 3.26 13.88 13.85
CA GLU A 81 2.02 13.18 14.22
C GLU A 81 1.77 11.89 13.44
N THR A 82 2.41 11.74 12.27
CA THR A 82 2.24 10.57 11.40
C THR A 82 3.26 9.45 11.66
N PHE A 83 4.20 9.64 12.59
CA PHE A 83 5.27 8.68 12.89
C PHE A 83 4.77 7.25 13.20
N GLY A 84 3.61 7.13 13.84
CA GLY A 84 2.99 5.86 14.22
C GLY A 84 2.13 5.19 13.13
N SER A 85 1.90 5.85 11.99
CA SER A 85 0.88 5.43 11.01
C SER A 85 1.07 4.02 10.45
N HIS A 86 2.32 3.55 10.36
CA HIS A 86 2.67 2.21 9.86
C HIS A 86 3.39 1.35 10.93
N ARG A 87 3.09 1.57 12.21
CA ARG A 87 3.77 0.90 13.34
C ARG A 87 2.78 0.30 14.35
N ARG A 88 1.61 -0.11 13.89
CA ARG A 88 0.61 -0.77 14.76
C ARG A 88 1.11 -2.13 15.17
N ASP A 89 0.92 -2.47 16.44
CA ASP A 89 1.19 -3.81 16.96
C ASP A 89 0.11 -4.79 16.45
N ILE A 90 0.54 -5.77 15.67
CA ILE A 90 -0.33 -6.78 15.03
C ILE A 90 -0.20 -8.16 15.68
N ARG A 91 0.64 -8.31 16.70
CA ARG A 91 0.93 -9.61 17.33
C ARG A 91 -0.34 -10.32 17.79
N ARG A 92 -1.30 -9.57 18.34
CA ARG A 92 -2.57 -10.13 18.80
C ARG A 92 -3.39 -10.73 17.66
N ALA A 93 -3.44 -10.11 16.49
CA ALA A 93 -4.11 -10.64 15.32
C ALA A 93 -3.40 -11.89 14.78
N ILE A 94 -2.07 -11.88 14.74
CA ILE A 94 -1.25 -13.05 14.35
C ILE A 94 -1.51 -14.22 15.29
N THR A 95 -1.50 -13.99 16.62
CA THR A 95 -1.81 -15.03 17.61
C THR A 95 -3.24 -15.58 17.44
N ALA A 96 -4.17 -14.74 17.00
CA ALA A 96 -5.53 -15.15 16.65
C ALA A 96 -5.67 -15.73 15.22
N GLY A 97 -4.56 -16.14 14.61
CA GLY A 97 -4.53 -16.88 13.35
C GLY A 97 -4.58 -16.02 12.08
N LEU A 98 -4.32 -14.69 12.15
CA LEU A 98 -4.17 -13.88 10.94
C LEU A 98 -2.90 -14.28 10.18
N THR A 99 -3.07 -14.63 8.93
CA THR A 99 -2.00 -14.99 7.99
C THR A 99 -1.93 -13.98 6.85
N TYR A 100 -0.82 -13.97 6.12
CA TYR A 100 -0.58 -13.00 5.07
C TYR A 100 -0.03 -13.69 3.82
N ARG A 101 -0.64 -13.42 2.68
CA ARG A 101 -0.10 -13.81 1.38
C ARG A 101 1.06 -12.90 0.98
N PRO A 102 1.94 -13.36 0.08
CA PRO A 102 3.01 -12.53 -0.45
C PRO A 102 2.48 -11.31 -1.21
N LEU A 103 3.11 -10.15 -1.05
CA LEU A 103 2.74 -8.92 -1.76
C LEU A 103 2.61 -9.08 -3.29
N PRO A 104 3.49 -9.81 -4.00
CA PRO A 104 3.31 -10.04 -5.43
C PRO A 104 1.96 -10.68 -5.79
N LEU A 105 1.45 -11.59 -4.97
CA LEU A 105 0.14 -12.21 -5.19
C LEU A 105 -0.99 -11.20 -4.98
N THR A 106 -0.95 -10.42 -3.89
CA THR A 106 -1.90 -9.32 -3.66
C THR A 106 -1.92 -8.33 -4.83
N ALA A 107 -0.75 -7.99 -5.37
CA ALA A 107 -0.64 -7.07 -6.50
C ALA A 107 -1.27 -7.66 -7.78
N ALA A 108 -0.97 -8.92 -8.08
CA ALA A 108 -1.54 -9.62 -9.25
C ALA A 108 -3.07 -9.72 -9.15
N ASP A 109 -3.59 -10.16 -8.01
CA ASP A 109 -5.04 -10.30 -7.77
C ASP A 109 -5.75 -8.94 -7.83
N THR A 110 -5.13 -7.90 -7.26
CA THR A 110 -5.67 -6.53 -7.31
C THR A 110 -5.73 -6.01 -8.75
N LEU A 111 -4.68 -6.23 -9.55
CA LEU A 111 -4.68 -5.84 -10.96
C LEU A 111 -5.73 -6.63 -11.75
N ALA A 112 -5.82 -7.95 -11.56
CA ALA A 112 -6.81 -8.79 -12.22
C ALA A 112 -8.23 -8.29 -11.93
N TRP A 113 -8.55 -8.04 -10.65
CA TRP A 113 -9.83 -7.45 -10.26
C TRP A 113 -10.04 -6.07 -10.89
N PHE A 114 -9.03 -5.18 -10.85
CA PHE A 114 -9.14 -3.83 -11.40
C PHE A 114 -9.47 -3.82 -12.89
N LEU A 115 -8.93 -4.78 -13.65
CA LEU A 115 -9.20 -4.94 -15.07
C LEU A 115 -10.62 -5.44 -15.39
N THR A 116 -11.34 -5.99 -14.40
CA THR A 116 -12.77 -6.34 -14.56
C THR A 116 -13.71 -5.16 -14.41
N LEU A 117 -13.22 -4.02 -13.91
CA LEU A 117 -14.04 -2.83 -13.72
C LEU A 117 -14.42 -2.17 -15.06
N PRO A 118 -15.53 -1.42 -15.12
CA PRO A 118 -15.91 -0.69 -16.32
C PRO A 118 -14.75 0.17 -16.86
N SER A 119 -14.60 0.22 -18.18
CA SER A 119 -13.46 0.86 -18.88
C SER A 119 -13.19 2.34 -18.51
N GLU A 120 -14.19 3.02 -17.98
CA GLU A 120 -14.03 4.39 -17.48
C GLU A 120 -13.21 4.48 -16.17
N ARG A 121 -13.18 3.42 -15.36
CA ARG A 121 -12.50 3.42 -14.06
C ARG A 121 -11.00 3.56 -14.17
N PRO A 122 -10.29 2.80 -15.02
CA PRO A 122 -8.85 2.95 -15.23
C PRO A 122 -8.42 4.35 -15.68
N THR A 123 -9.27 5.06 -16.41
CA THR A 123 -8.98 6.41 -16.92
C THR A 123 -9.26 7.54 -15.93
N LYS A 124 -10.00 7.26 -14.85
CA LYS A 124 -10.41 8.25 -13.83
C LYS A 124 -9.97 7.79 -12.42
N LEU A 125 -8.67 7.63 -12.23
CA LEU A 125 -8.13 7.31 -10.91
C LEU A 125 -8.40 8.46 -9.93
N ARG A 126 -8.80 8.10 -8.69
CA ARG A 126 -9.11 9.08 -7.62
C ARG A 126 -7.88 9.48 -6.82
N ALA A 127 -6.80 8.73 -6.92
CA ALA A 127 -5.55 8.95 -6.22
C ALA A 127 -4.37 8.70 -7.15
N GLY A 128 -3.21 9.21 -6.76
CA GLY A 128 -2.01 9.19 -7.58
C GLY A 128 -1.80 10.49 -8.36
N VAL A 129 -0.56 10.79 -8.67
CA VAL A 129 -0.21 11.91 -9.57
C VAL A 129 -0.55 11.54 -11.01
N THR A 130 -0.95 12.52 -11.81
CA THR A 130 -1.14 12.30 -13.25
C THR A 130 0.22 12.13 -13.94
N ALA A 131 0.27 11.43 -15.07
CA ALA A 131 1.50 11.24 -15.85
C ALA A 131 2.18 12.58 -16.21
N LYS A 132 1.39 13.61 -16.54
CA LYS A 132 1.91 14.97 -16.78
C LYS A 132 2.58 15.54 -15.53
N ARG A 133 1.91 15.42 -14.38
CA ARG A 133 2.44 15.93 -13.11
C ARG A 133 3.70 15.18 -12.67
N GLU A 134 3.73 13.88 -12.88
CA GLU A 134 4.91 13.06 -12.61
C GLU A 134 6.11 13.51 -13.45
N ALA A 135 5.95 13.69 -14.75
CA ALA A 135 7.01 14.19 -15.64
C ALA A 135 7.55 15.55 -15.21
N GLU A 136 6.68 16.49 -14.79
CA GLU A 136 7.08 17.79 -14.27
C GLU A 136 7.91 17.66 -12.97
N LEU A 137 7.54 16.74 -12.08
CA LEU A 137 8.26 16.49 -10.84
C LEU A 137 9.61 15.84 -11.08
N LEU A 138 9.68 14.86 -11.98
CA LEU A 138 10.93 14.19 -12.35
C LEU A 138 11.93 15.18 -13.00
N ALA A 139 11.48 16.05 -13.89
CA ALA A 139 12.32 17.09 -14.47
C ALA A 139 12.95 17.98 -13.40
N LYS A 140 12.16 18.47 -12.45
CA LYS A 140 12.63 19.32 -11.32
C LYS A 140 13.55 18.60 -10.33
N LEU A 141 13.50 17.29 -10.28
CA LEU A 141 14.35 16.50 -9.38
C LEU A 141 15.73 16.24 -9.99
N SER A 142 15.84 16.37 -11.31
CA SER A 142 17.08 16.17 -12.07
C SER A 142 17.93 17.44 -12.20
N ASP A 143 17.33 18.62 -11.95
CA ASP A 143 17.99 19.92 -11.90
C ASP A 143 18.65 20.15 -10.51
#